data_baa60b2f3c795b217fff0563721adf40
#
_entry.id   baa60b2f3c795b217fff0563721adf40
#
_cell.length_a   1.000
_cell.length_b   1.000
_cell.length_c   1.000
_cell.angle_alpha   90.00
_cell.angle_beta   90.00
_cell.angle_gamma   90.00
#
_symmetry.space_group_name_H-M   'P 1'
#
loop_
_entity.id
_entity.type
_entity.pdbx_description
1 polymer ?
#
loop_
_entity_poly.entity_id
_entity_poly.type
_entity_poly.pdbx_seq_one_letter_code
_entity_poly.pdbx_strand_id
1 'polypeptide(L)'
;MTDESSFFLDSNVWLYALSNEDAEKAETASALVKDLGERIRFTTQVVNEVCVNLKRKSSLEEGEIRRLIDSFYLNYTVVEIKESVLISASELREHHSFSFWDSLIAASALSANAEILYSEDMQDGFVLDNKLKIINPFKI
;
A
#
# COMPACT_ATOMS: atom_id res chain seq x y z
N MET A 1 7.71 23.57 -11.67
CA MET A 1 7.01 22.31 -11.83
C MET A 1 7.13 21.46 -10.59
N THR A 2 6.01 21.08 -10.05
CA THR A 2 5.99 20.24 -8.84
C THR A 2 6.35 18.80 -9.19
N ASP A 3 7.07 18.17 -8.30
CA ASP A 3 7.32 16.75 -8.41
C ASP A 3 6.02 16.01 -8.11
N GLU A 4 5.51 15.29 -9.11
CA GLU A 4 4.27 14.54 -9.00
C GLU A 4 4.50 13.05 -8.75
N SER A 5 5.72 12.66 -8.34
CA SER A 5 6.02 11.29 -7.99
C SER A 5 5.06 10.80 -6.91
N SER A 6 4.52 9.63 -7.10
CA SER A 6 3.66 9.01 -6.11
C SER A 6 4.19 7.63 -5.74
N PHE A 7 3.79 7.18 -4.56
CA PHE A 7 4.31 5.96 -3.96
C PHE A 7 3.14 5.17 -3.40
N PHE A 8 3.09 3.88 -3.71
CA PHE A 8 2.07 2.99 -3.17
C PHE A 8 2.57 2.29 -1.92
N LEU A 9 1.72 2.22 -0.91
CA LEU A 9 1.99 1.45 0.31
C LEU A 9 1.02 0.30 0.40
N ASP A 10 1.56 -0.91 0.55
CA ASP A 10 0.77 -2.10 0.84
C ASP A 10 0.30 -2.05 2.30
N SER A 11 -0.70 -2.85 2.63
CA SER A 11 -1.33 -2.86 3.96
C SER A 11 -0.33 -3.17 5.07
N ASN A 12 0.66 -4.04 4.83
CA ASN A 12 1.63 -4.40 5.88
C ASN A 12 2.44 -3.18 6.35
N VAL A 13 2.78 -2.26 5.45
CA VAL A 13 3.51 -1.04 5.82
C VAL A 13 2.67 -0.18 6.75
N TRP A 14 1.38 0.01 6.39
CA TRP A 14 0.46 0.75 7.25
C TRP A 14 0.28 0.09 8.61
N LEU A 15 0.18 -1.24 8.64
CA LEU A 15 -0.02 -1.97 9.88
C LEU A 15 1.15 -1.80 10.84
N TYR A 16 2.39 -1.83 10.33
CA TYR A 16 3.55 -1.57 11.18
C TYR A 16 3.55 -0.12 11.69
N ALA A 17 3.17 0.83 10.83
CA ALA A 17 3.14 2.24 11.24
C ALA A 17 2.08 2.50 12.33
N LEU A 18 0.99 1.75 12.34
CA LEU A 18 -0.16 1.96 13.23
C LEU A 18 -0.21 1.01 14.41
N SER A 19 0.74 0.09 14.54
CA SER A 19 0.75 -0.88 15.63
C SER A 19 2.10 -0.87 16.36
N ASN A 20 2.14 -1.50 17.53
CA ASN A 20 3.34 -1.58 18.34
C ASN A 20 3.92 -2.99 18.43
N GLU A 21 3.51 -3.88 17.52
CA GLU A 21 3.95 -5.28 17.56
C GLU A 21 5.44 -5.47 17.31
N ASP A 22 6.02 -4.64 16.44
CA ASP A 22 7.44 -4.68 16.11
C ASP A 22 7.96 -3.25 16.12
N ALA A 23 8.68 -2.90 17.16
CA ALA A 23 9.13 -1.53 17.40
C ALA A 23 10.06 -1.04 16.29
N GLU A 24 10.93 -1.90 15.79
CA GLU A 24 11.90 -1.54 14.74
C GLU A 24 11.20 -1.28 13.41
N LYS A 25 10.28 -2.17 13.02
CA LYS A 25 9.49 -1.98 11.80
C LYS A 25 8.53 -0.81 11.91
N ALA A 26 7.94 -0.61 13.09
CA ALA A 26 7.07 0.53 13.34
C ALA A 26 7.81 1.85 13.13
N GLU A 27 9.04 1.94 13.60
CA GLU A 27 9.88 3.12 13.41
C GLU A 27 10.17 3.36 11.92
N THR A 28 10.57 2.31 11.22
CA THR A 28 10.85 2.40 9.76
C THR A 28 9.61 2.81 8.99
N ALA A 29 8.47 2.17 9.25
CA ALA A 29 7.22 2.47 8.55
C ALA A 29 6.75 3.88 8.85
N SER A 30 6.81 4.31 10.10
CA SER A 30 6.39 5.67 10.50
C SER A 30 7.26 6.74 9.85
N ALA A 31 8.57 6.51 9.79
CA ALA A 31 9.49 7.42 9.12
C ALA A 31 9.19 7.53 7.63
N LEU A 32 8.89 6.40 7.00
CA LEU A 32 8.54 6.36 5.58
C LEU A 32 7.25 7.13 5.31
N VAL A 33 6.21 6.89 6.10
CA VAL A 33 4.93 7.59 5.96
C VAL A 33 5.11 9.10 6.12
N LYS A 34 5.89 9.51 7.09
CA LYS A 34 6.17 10.93 7.34
C LYS A 34 6.91 11.57 6.17
N ASP A 35 7.90 10.86 5.65
CA ASP A 35 8.76 11.33 4.55
C ASP A 35 7.98 11.51 3.25
N LEU A 36 7.16 10.52 2.90
CA LEU A 36 6.39 10.53 1.66
C LEU A 36 5.17 11.46 1.72
N GLY A 37 4.55 11.57 2.88
CA GLY A 37 3.44 12.48 3.12
C GLY A 37 2.29 12.31 2.13
N GLU A 38 1.85 13.40 1.55
CA GLU A 38 0.70 13.43 0.64
C GLU A 38 0.93 12.73 -0.70
N ARG A 39 2.16 12.32 -0.99
CA ARG A 39 2.48 11.57 -2.21
C ARG A 39 2.13 10.09 -2.10
N ILE A 40 1.68 9.64 -0.93
CA ILE A 40 1.27 8.26 -0.71
C ILE A 40 -0.07 8.00 -1.38
N ARG A 41 -0.16 6.84 -2.04
CA ARG A 41 -1.39 6.33 -2.66
C ARG A 41 -1.62 4.90 -2.19
N PHE A 42 -2.86 4.51 -2.08
CA PHE A 42 -3.25 3.12 -1.79
C PHE A 42 -4.71 2.93 -2.18
N THR A 43 -5.15 1.70 -2.22
CA THR A 43 -6.50 1.39 -2.70
C THR A 43 -7.50 1.29 -1.55
N THR A 44 -8.79 1.37 -1.90
CA THR A 44 -9.91 1.09 -0.99
C THR A 44 -9.71 -0.25 -0.29
N GLN A 45 -9.16 -1.22 -1.00
CA GLN A 45 -8.92 -2.55 -0.49
C GLN A 45 -7.86 -2.56 0.61
N VAL A 46 -6.79 -1.79 0.43
CA VAL A 46 -5.75 -1.63 1.45
C VAL A 46 -6.36 -1.00 2.72
N VAL A 47 -7.23 -0.01 2.55
CA VAL A 47 -7.95 0.59 3.69
C VAL A 47 -8.71 -0.50 4.46
N ASN A 48 -9.46 -1.33 3.75
CA ASN A 48 -10.23 -2.38 4.39
C ASN A 48 -9.35 -3.41 5.09
N GLU A 49 -8.26 -3.83 4.46
CA GLU A 49 -7.32 -4.77 5.06
C GLU A 49 -6.71 -4.24 6.35
N VAL A 50 -6.30 -2.97 6.33
CA VAL A 50 -5.73 -2.34 7.52
C VAL A 50 -6.76 -2.35 8.65
N CYS A 51 -8.00 -2.00 8.35
CA CYS A 51 -9.08 -2.00 9.35
C CYS A 51 -9.34 -3.39 9.92
N VAL A 52 -9.41 -4.40 9.05
CA VAL A 52 -9.63 -5.79 9.48
C VAL A 52 -8.52 -6.26 10.44
N ASN A 53 -7.28 -6.01 10.05
CA ASN A 53 -6.15 -6.46 10.85
C ASN A 53 -6.02 -5.72 12.17
N LEU A 54 -6.26 -4.42 12.17
CA LEU A 54 -6.24 -3.64 13.42
C LEU A 54 -7.35 -4.08 14.37
N LYS A 55 -8.53 -4.38 13.83
CA LYS A 55 -9.66 -4.89 14.62
C LYS A 55 -9.32 -6.22 15.29
N ARG A 56 -8.64 -7.11 14.57
CA ARG A 56 -8.22 -8.42 15.10
C ARG A 56 -7.16 -8.31 16.18
N LYS A 57 -6.23 -7.40 16.03
CA LYS A 57 -5.04 -7.31 16.87
C LYS A 57 -5.19 -6.36 18.06
N SER A 58 -6.25 -5.58 18.07
CA SER A 58 -6.48 -4.58 19.11
C SER A 58 -7.95 -4.48 19.45
N SER A 59 -8.27 -3.72 20.48
CA SER A 59 -9.64 -3.58 20.96
C SER A 59 -10.34 -2.37 20.34
N LEU A 60 -10.01 -2.04 19.10
CA LEU A 60 -10.62 -0.88 18.44
C LEU A 60 -12.12 -1.09 18.26
N GLU A 61 -12.88 -0.07 18.61
CA GLU A 61 -14.31 -0.05 18.38
C GLU A 61 -14.60 0.52 16.98
N GLU A 62 -15.80 0.26 16.47
CA GLU A 62 -16.17 0.71 15.12
C GLU A 62 -16.09 2.22 14.96
N GLY A 63 -16.37 2.99 16.00
CA GLY A 63 -16.21 4.44 15.97
C GLY A 63 -14.76 4.86 15.69
N GLU A 64 -13.81 4.13 16.28
CA GLU A 64 -12.38 4.38 16.04
C GLU A 64 -11.97 3.96 14.63
N ILE A 65 -12.52 2.85 14.13
CA ILE A 65 -12.31 2.40 12.76
C ILE A 65 -12.80 3.47 11.77
N ARG A 66 -13.99 4.03 12.01
CA ARG A 66 -14.52 5.08 11.12
C ARG A 66 -13.64 6.33 11.12
N ARG A 67 -13.10 6.71 12.27
CA ARG A 67 -12.17 7.85 12.34
C ARG A 67 -10.88 7.58 11.59
N LEU A 68 -10.39 6.36 11.63
CA LEU A 68 -9.20 5.96 10.87
C LEU A 68 -9.47 6.05 9.36
N ILE A 69 -10.62 5.54 8.92
CA ILE A 69 -11.03 5.63 7.50
C ILE A 69 -11.09 7.09 7.07
N ASP A 70 -11.77 7.93 7.84
CA ASP A 70 -11.86 9.36 7.53
C ASP A 70 -10.49 10.00 7.43
N SER A 71 -9.59 9.65 8.34
CA SER A 71 -8.21 10.17 8.34
C SER A 71 -7.46 9.78 7.06
N PHE A 72 -7.60 8.53 6.62
CA PHE A 72 -6.97 8.07 5.38
C PHE A 72 -7.45 8.88 4.18
N TYR A 73 -8.76 9.08 4.05
CA TYR A 73 -9.32 9.81 2.91
C TYR A 73 -9.05 11.31 2.98
N LEU A 74 -8.93 11.86 4.18
CA LEU A 74 -8.63 13.27 4.35
C LEU A 74 -7.18 13.61 4.01
N ASN A 75 -6.26 12.73 4.37
CA ASN A 75 -4.83 13.03 4.31
C ASN A 75 -4.10 12.43 3.09
N TYR A 76 -4.69 11.45 2.43
CA TYR A 76 -4.04 10.73 1.33
C TYR A 76 -5.00 10.54 0.17
N THR A 77 -4.46 10.13 -0.98
CA THR A 77 -5.28 9.78 -2.14
C THR A 77 -5.56 8.27 -2.10
N VAL A 78 -6.82 7.92 -1.92
CA VAL A 78 -7.28 6.54 -1.96
C VAL A 78 -7.81 6.25 -3.36
N VAL A 79 -7.26 5.23 -4.01
CA VAL A 79 -7.54 4.90 -5.41
C VAL A 79 -8.60 3.80 -5.47
N GLU A 80 -9.62 3.99 -6.29
CA GLU A 80 -10.64 2.97 -6.53
C GLU A 80 -10.15 1.96 -7.56
N ILE A 81 -10.56 0.71 -7.38
CA ILE A 81 -10.19 -0.38 -8.29
C ILE A 81 -11.23 -0.45 -9.40
N LYS A 82 -10.83 -0.10 -10.61
CA LYS A 82 -11.68 -0.09 -11.80
C LYS A 82 -11.52 -1.38 -12.59
N GLU A 83 -12.44 -1.62 -13.54
CA GLU A 83 -12.39 -2.78 -14.43
C GLU A 83 -11.01 -2.89 -15.12
N SER A 84 -10.48 -1.80 -15.61
CA SER A 84 -9.18 -1.80 -16.29
C SER A 84 -8.05 -2.31 -15.40
N VAL A 85 -8.12 -2.05 -14.10
CA VAL A 85 -7.12 -2.53 -13.14
C VAL A 85 -7.26 -4.04 -12.94
N LEU A 86 -8.48 -4.54 -12.88
CA LEU A 86 -8.73 -5.99 -12.76
C LEU A 86 -8.18 -6.74 -13.98
N ILE A 87 -8.39 -6.18 -15.17
CA ILE A 87 -7.87 -6.76 -16.41
C ILE A 87 -6.34 -6.72 -16.42
N SER A 88 -5.76 -5.60 -16.05
CA SER A 88 -4.31 -5.45 -15.96
C SER A 88 -3.71 -6.45 -14.96
N ALA A 89 -4.37 -6.66 -13.82
CA ALA A 89 -3.94 -7.63 -12.82
C ALA A 89 -3.93 -9.05 -13.41
N SER A 90 -4.94 -9.39 -14.19
CA SER A 90 -5.00 -10.68 -14.89
C SER A 90 -3.81 -10.86 -15.84
N GLU A 91 -3.49 -9.82 -16.60
CA GLU A 91 -2.34 -9.84 -17.50
C GLU A 91 -1.02 -10.02 -16.74
N LEU A 92 -0.89 -9.38 -15.58
CA LEU A 92 0.30 -9.55 -14.74
C LEU A 92 0.43 -10.99 -14.25
N ARG A 93 -0.67 -11.62 -13.89
CA ARG A 93 -0.64 -13.03 -13.45
C ARG A 93 -0.30 -13.97 -14.61
N GLU A 94 -0.69 -13.62 -15.82
CA GLU A 94 -0.36 -14.42 -17.00
C GLU A 94 1.13 -14.40 -17.29
N HIS A 95 1.79 -13.28 -17.08
CA HIS A 95 3.21 -13.09 -17.43
C HIS A 95 4.17 -13.21 -16.23
N HIS A 96 3.66 -13.17 -15.02
CA HIS A 96 4.48 -13.19 -13.80
C HIS A 96 3.84 -14.07 -12.73
N SER A 97 4.64 -14.53 -11.79
CA SER A 97 4.17 -15.40 -10.69
C SER A 97 3.60 -14.59 -9.54
N PHE A 98 2.54 -13.81 -9.79
CA PHE A 98 1.85 -13.07 -8.74
C PHE A 98 0.63 -13.82 -8.24
N SER A 99 0.34 -13.69 -6.95
CA SER A 99 -0.95 -14.09 -6.39
C SER A 99 -2.04 -13.13 -6.93
N PHE A 100 -3.30 -13.51 -6.79
CA PHE A 100 -4.41 -12.61 -7.14
C PHE A 100 -4.31 -11.28 -6.40
N TRP A 101 -4.00 -11.34 -5.13
CA TRP A 101 -3.89 -10.17 -4.28
C TRP A 101 -2.74 -9.25 -4.70
N ASP A 102 -1.56 -9.82 -4.82
CA ASP A 102 -0.37 -9.06 -5.19
C ASP A 102 -0.49 -8.46 -6.60
N SER A 103 -1.09 -9.19 -7.52
CA SER A 103 -1.31 -8.69 -8.89
C SER A 103 -2.24 -7.48 -8.89
N LEU A 104 -3.24 -7.49 -8.02
CA LEU A 104 -4.19 -6.38 -7.91
C LEU A 104 -3.51 -5.12 -7.38
N ILE A 105 -2.69 -5.27 -6.36
CA ILE A 105 -1.94 -4.15 -5.79
C ILE A 105 -0.95 -3.59 -6.81
N ALA A 106 -0.21 -4.45 -7.49
CA ALA A 106 0.76 -4.03 -8.50
C ALA A 106 0.07 -3.33 -9.68
N ALA A 107 -1.05 -3.87 -10.15
CA ALA A 107 -1.82 -3.25 -11.23
C ALA A 107 -2.37 -1.89 -10.82
N SER A 108 -2.83 -1.77 -9.59
CA SER A 108 -3.33 -0.49 -9.05
C SER A 108 -2.22 0.56 -9.00
N ALA A 109 -1.05 0.16 -8.55
CA ALA A 109 0.11 1.05 -8.48
C ALA A 109 0.55 1.52 -9.86
N LEU A 110 0.58 0.61 -10.84
CA LEU A 110 0.88 0.95 -12.24
C LEU A 110 -0.14 1.93 -12.80
N SER A 111 -1.43 1.67 -12.56
CA SER A 111 -2.53 2.52 -13.03
C SER A 111 -2.45 3.93 -12.44
N ALA A 112 -1.96 4.05 -11.23
CA ALA A 112 -1.80 5.34 -10.55
C ALA A 112 -0.47 6.02 -10.89
N ASN A 113 0.33 5.43 -11.78
CA ASN A 113 1.65 5.93 -12.17
C ASN A 113 2.60 6.09 -10.97
N ALA A 114 2.52 5.16 -10.01
CA ALA A 114 3.42 5.17 -8.88
C ALA A 114 4.83 4.80 -9.32
N GLU A 115 5.81 5.40 -8.70
CA GLU A 115 7.22 5.10 -8.94
C GLU A 115 7.66 3.85 -8.20
N ILE A 116 7.20 3.74 -6.96
CA ILE A 116 7.59 2.66 -6.05
C ILE A 116 6.35 2.11 -5.36
N LEU A 117 6.31 0.78 -5.24
CA LEU A 117 5.35 0.07 -4.40
C LEU A 117 6.13 -0.50 -3.22
N TYR A 118 5.84 -0.01 -2.03
CA TYR A 118 6.44 -0.52 -0.80
C TYR A 118 5.62 -1.67 -0.26
N SER A 119 6.23 -2.83 -0.14
CA SER A 119 5.58 -4.04 0.37
C SER A 119 6.62 -4.97 1.00
N GLU A 120 6.29 -5.54 2.13
CA GLU A 120 7.14 -6.53 2.79
C GLU A 120 7.06 -7.90 2.12
N ASP A 121 5.89 -8.22 1.58
CA ASP A 121 5.58 -9.58 1.12
C ASP A 121 5.89 -9.84 -0.35
N MET A 122 6.13 -8.81 -1.14
CA MET A 122 6.40 -8.95 -2.57
C MET A 122 7.90 -8.95 -2.84
N GLN A 123 8.28 -9.37 -4.05
CA GLN A 123 9.70 -9.51 -4.41
C GLN A 123 10.42 -8.17 -4.43
N ASP A 124 11.32 -7.97 -3.48
CA ASP A 124 12.13 -6.76 -3.34
C ASP A 124 13.04 -6.56 -4.56
N GLY A 125 13.04 -5.34 -5.09
CA GLY A 125 13.87 -4.96 -6.22
C GLY A 125 13.28 -5.26 -7.59
N PHE A 126 12.12 -5.91 -7.66
CA PHE A 126 11.50 -6.24 -8.94
C PHE A 126 10.95 -4.98 -9.60
N VAL A 127 11.19 -4.85 -10.92
CA VAL A 127 10.72 -3.70 -11.69
C VAL A 127 9.70 -4.18 -12.72
N LEU A 128 8.49 -3.62 -12.67
CA LEU A 128 7.39 -3.93 -13.58
C LEU A 128 7.30 -2.87 -14.68
N ASP A 129 7.24 -3.33 -15.94
CA ASP A 129 7.04 -2.48 -17.12
C ASP A 129 8.03 -1.31 -17.21
N ASN A 130 9.23 -1.49 -16.66
CA ASN A 130 10.25 -0.44 -16.58
C ASN A 130 9.78 0.84 -15.87
N LYS A 131 8.74 0.74 -15.04
CA LYS A 131 8.11 1.90 -14.41
C LYS A 131 7.99 1.79 -12.90
N LEU A 132 7.50 0.65 -12.41
CA LEU A 132 7.18 0.46 -11.01
C LEU A 132 8.21 -0.44 -10.36
N LYS A 133 8.91 0.07 -9.37
CA LYS A 133 9.85 -0.73 -8.59
C LYS A 133 9.18 -1.16 -7.28
N ILE A 134 9.33 -2.43 -6.94
CA ILE A 134 8.84 -2.97 -5.67
C ILE A 134 9.99 -2.95 -4.68
N ILE A 135 9.76 -2.37 -3.52
CA ILE A 135 10.78 -2.26 -2.46
C ILE A 135 10.21 -2.74 -1.14
N ASN A 136 10.96 -3.60 -0.46
CA ASN A 136 10.68 -3.95 0.92
C ASN A 136 11.40 -2.93 1.82
N PRO A 137 10.67 -2.03 2.49
CA PRO A 137 11.31 -0.97 3.27
C PRO A 137 11.95 -1.47 4.56
N PHE A 138 11.68 -2.73 4.94
CA PHE A 138 12.20 -3.35 6.17
C PHE A 138 13.44 -4.19 5.96
N LYS A 139 13.82 -4.37 4.71
CA LYS A 139 14.99 -5.16 4.36
C LYS A 139 16.23 -4.26 4.42
N ILE A 140 17.21 -4.70 5.15
CA ILE A 140 18.46 -3.97 5.33
C ILE A 140 19.47 -4.38 4.27
#